data_36d385a66255419d44a7694933229e78
#
_entry.id   36d385a66255419d44a7694933229e78
#
_cell.length_a   1.000
_cell.length_b   1.000
_cell.length_c   1.000
_cell.angle_alpha   90.00
_cell.angle_beta   90.00
_cell.angle_gamma   90.00
#
_symmetry.space_group_name_H-M   'P 1'
#
loop_
_entity.id
_entity.type
_entity.pdbx_description
1 polymer ?
#
loop_
_entity_poly.entity_id
_entity_poly.type
_entity_poly.pdbx_seq_one_letter_code
_entity_poly.pdbx_strand_id
1 'polypeptide(L)'
;MRSLVQTIAYNGPMTCSFKTYNLGQLQDFVSSAGEKPFRTQQLLEWVYAKRAASFDQMTNLSKAFRASLENAFSLDEPVVANKRVSKDGTRKYLLQLHDGNLVETVAIPSSKGKDRLTVCFSTQVGCAMACAFCATGHEGFTRNLGMGEMVDQILVAQEDMGMRVSNVVAMGQGEPFLNYQNTIDALHVLNHKQLVGIGARRITVSTCGVIPGIARFAEEPYQYTLAVSLHSALQEKRDVLMPKMQAYPLSQLRSALFDYLEKTDRRVTFEYLLIKGVNDGDEDLRALQQFCDGLLCHVNLLPVNAVEGSPYQPAAHKTVERWLAALEANHTEATLRTSRGSDIEGACGQLKNAVR
;
A
#
# COMPACT_ATOMS: atom_id res chain seq x y z
N MET A 1 19.25 -32.40 2.08
CA MET A 1 18.94 -32.10 3.48
C MET A 1 17.58 -31.38 3.47
N ARG A 2 16.52 -32.05 3.92
CA ARG A 2 15.16 -31.49 3.97
C ARG A 2 15.08 -30.62 5.22
N SER A 3 14.92 -29.32 5.04
CA SER A 3 14.61 -28.35 6.11
C SER A 3 13.18 -28.61 6.59
N LEU A 4 13.05 -29.00 7.86
CA LEU A 4 11.80 -29.14 8.57
C LEU A 4 11.21 -27.74 8.80
N VAL A 5 10.19 -27.38 8.02
CA VAL A 5 9.27 -26.33 8.38
C VAL A 5 8.40 -26.90 9.51
N GLN A 6 8.67 -26.50 10.74
CA GLN A 6 7.79 -26.82 11.87
C GLN A 6 6.49 -26.04 11.69
N THR A 7 5.46 -26.71 11.22
CA THR A 7 4.08 -26.25 11.32
C THR A 7 3.71 -26.31 12.80
N ILE A 8 3.69 -25.18 13.48
CA ILE A 8 3.15 -25.06 14.83
C ILE A 8 1.63 -25.14 14.68
N ALA A 9 1.06 -26.32 14.93
CA ALA A 9 -0.37 -26.50 15.03
C ALA A 9 -0.86 -25.77 16.28
N TYR A 10 -1.57 -24.66 16.12
CA TYR A 10 -2.24 -23.95 17.20
C TYR A 10 -3.52 -24.71 17.57
N ASN A 11 -3.56 -25.36 18.72
CA ASN A 11 -4.67 -26.14 19.28
C ASN A 11 -5.42 -25.38 20.40
N GLY A 12 -5.65 -24.08 20.25
CA GLY A 12 -6.52 -23.27 21.14
C GLY A 12 -7.90 -23.04 20.54
N PRO A 13 -8.90 -22.55 21.32
CA PRO A 13 -10.16 -22.08 20.74
C PRO A 13 -9.85 -21.04 19.68
N MET A 14 -10.54 -21.09 18.52
CA MET A 14 -10.30 -20.13 17.42
C MET A 14 -10.74 -18.73 17.84
N THR A 15 -9.88 -18.02 18.55
CA THR A 15 -10.02 -16.58 18.77
C THR A 15 -9.69 -15.86 17.47
N CYS A 16 -10.49 -14.86 17.09
CA CYS A 16 -10.19 -14.02 15.93
C CYS A 16 -8.95 -13.15 16.23
N SER A 17 -8.09 -12.93 15.25
CA SER A 17 -7.01 -11.96 15.44
C SER A 17 -7.58 -10.55 15.59
N PHE A 18 -7.16 -9.82 16.63
CA PHE A 18 -7.50 -8.40 16.84
C PHE A 18 -7.12 -7.56 15.59
N LYS A 19 -6.08 -7.96 14.89
CA LYS A 19 -5.52 -7.25 13.74
C LYS A 19 -6.39 -7.29 12.49
N THR A 20 -7.37 -8.19 12.45
CA THR A 20 -8.31 -8.30 11.31
C THR A 20 -9.51 -7.36 11.42
N TYR A 21 -9.76 -6.81 12.62
CA TYR A 21 -10.89 -5.91 12.88
C TYR A 21 -10.60 -4.48 12.41
N ASN A 22 -11.62 -3.81 11.87
CA ASN A 22 -11.60 -2.38 11.57
C ASN A 22 -12.09 -1.55 12.78
N LEU A 23 -11.98 -0.22 12.68
CA LEU A 23 -12.36 0.67 13.79
C LEU A 23 -13.84 0.53 14.18
N GLY A 24 -14.75 0.43 13.21
CA GLY A 24 -16.18 0.25 13.48
C GLY A 24 -16.46 -1.04 14.23
N GLN A 25 -15.89 -2.16 13.78
CA GLN A 25 -16.03 -3.45 14.45
C GLN A 25 -15.48 -3.45 15.87
N LEU A 26 -14.35 -2.76 16.13
CA LEU A 26 -13.82 -2.61 17.48
C LEU A 26 -14.72 -1.74 18.36
N GLN A 27 -15.32 -0.69 17.83
CA GLN A 27 -16.28 0.16 18.55
C GLN A 27 -17.54 -0.63 18.91
N ASP A 28 -18.05 -1.44 17.99
CA ASP A 28 -19.21 -2.31 18.22
C ASP A 28 -18.91 -3.35 19.31
N PHE A 29 -17.72 -3.96 19.28
CA PHE A 29 -17.28 -4.89 20.32
C PHE A 29 -17.20 -4.21 21.69
N VAL A 30 -16.55 -3.04 21.78
CA VAL A 30 -16.46 -2.25 23.04
C VAL A 30 -17.84 -1.93 23.58
N SER A 31 -18.77 -1.51 22.72
CA SER A 31 -20.15 -1.19 23.09
C SER A 31 -20.91 -2.42 23.56
N SER A 32 -20.76 -3.56 22.90
CA SER A 32 -21.41 -4.83 23.27
C SER A 32 -20.90 -5.39 24.59
N ALA A 33 -19.63 -5.10 24.93
CA ALA A 33 -19.03 -5.42 26.24
C ALA A 33 -19.46 -4.48 27.37
N GLY A 34 -20.37 -3.53 27.11
CA GLY A 34 -20.85 -2.55 28.10
C GLY A 34 -19.85 -1.45 28.46
N GLU A 35 -18.78 -1.32 27.67
CA GLU A 35 -17.74 -0.32 27.89
C GLU A 35 -18.01 0.99 27.12
N LYS A 36 -17.41 2.09 27.56
CA LYS A 36 -17.58 3.41 26.96
C LYS A 36 -16.76 3.53 25.66
N PRO A 37 -17.21 4.31 24.65
CA PRO A 37 -16.54 4.44 23.34
C PRO A 37 -15.06 4.80 23.39
N PHE A 38 -14.62 5.61 24.35
CA PHE A 38 -13.21 6.00 24.49
C PHE A 38 -12.26 4.82 24.79
N ARG A 39 -12.80 3.65 25.20
CA ARG A 39 -12.01 2.44 25.40
C ARG A 39 -11.40 1.91 24.12
N THR A 40 -12.06 2.14 22.98
CA THR A 40 -11.48 1.80 21.66
C THR A 40 -10.14 2.51 21.47
N GLN A 41 -10.07 3.82 21.76
CA GLN A 41 -8.81 4.56 21.65
C GLN A 41 -7.73 4.01 22.59
N GLN A 42 -8.10 3.64 23.82
CA GLN A 42 -7.16 3.04 24.79
C GLN A 42 -6.64 1.68 24.31
N LEU A 43 -7.49 0.86 23.69
CA LEU A 43 -7.07 -0.41 23.06
C LEU A 43 -6.04 -0.16 21.95
N LEU A 44 -6.33 0.78 21.07
CA LEU A 44 -5.41 1.13 19.96
C LEU A 44 -4.07 1.64 20.49
N GLU A 45 -4.07 2.46 21.55
CA GLU A 45 -2.83 2.93 22.21
C GLU A 45 -2.01 1.76 22.77
N TRP A 46 -2.67 0.80 23.43
CA TRP A 46 -1.97 -0.37 23.95
C TRP A 46 -1.38 -1.23 22.83
N VAL A 47 -2.16 -1.47 21.78
CA VAL A 47 -1.75 -2.36 20.68
C VAL A 47 -0.69 -1.69 19.79
N TYR A 48 -0.91 -0.44 19.36
CA TYR A 48 -0.09 0.17 18.31
C TYR A 48 0.99 1.15 18.81
N ALA A 49 0.78 1.81 19.94
CA ALA A 49 1.78 2.70 20.50
C ALA A 49 2.66 2.01 21.56
N LYS A 50 2.05 1.24 22.46
CA LYS A 50 2.77 0.56 23.54
C LYS A 50 3.21 -0.86 23.18
N ARG A 51 2.72 -1.42 22.06
CA ARG A 51 3.08 -2.77 21.60
C ARG A 51 2.82 -3.84 22.64
N ALA A 52 1.65 -3.78 23.30
CA ALA A 52 1.29 -4.77 24.30
C ALA A 52 1.21 -6.19 23.71
N ALA A 53 1.92 -7.13 24.31
CA ALA A 53 1.95 -8.53 23.89
C ALA A 53 0.78 -9.35 24.47
N SER A 54 0.04 -8.81 25.46
CA SER A 54 -1.14 -9.45 26.05
C SER A 54 -2.14 -8.42 26.56
N PHE A 55 -3.40 -8.81 26.66
CA PHE A 55 -4.43 -7.94 27.22
C PHE A 55 -4.23 -7.66 28.72
N ASP A 56 -3.51 -8.53 29.44
CA ASP A 56 -3.19 -8.32 30.85
C ASP A 56 -2.30 -7.09 31.11
N GLN A 57 -1.48 -6.72 30.13
CA GLN A 57 -0.66 -5.50 30.22
C GLN A 57 -1.50 -4.21 30.18
N MET A 58 -2.75 -4.27 29.75
CA MET A 58 -3.63 -3.11 29.55
C MET A 58 -4.25 -2.65 30.87
N THR A 59 -3.39 -2.16 31.79
CA THR A 59 -3.72 -1.93 33.22
C THR A 59 -4.79 -0.88 33.49
N ASN A 60 -5.07 0.02 32.55
CA ASN A 60 -6.14 1.01 32.66
C ASN A 60 -7.51 0.50 32.14
N LEU A 61 -7.58 -0.78 31.74
CA LEU A 61 -8.83 -1.47 31.40
C LEU A 61 -9.26 -2.32 32.60
N SER A 62 -10.57 -2.47 32.80
CA SER A 62 -11.11 -3.32 33.87
C SER A 62 -10.70 -4.79 33.67
N LYS A 63 -10.54 -5.55 34.76
CA LYS A 63 -10.22 -6.98 34.66
C LYS A 63 -11.27 -7.74 33.85
N ALA A 64 -12.55 -7.42 34.01
CA ALA A 64 -13.65 -8.03 33.29
C ALA A 64 -13.54 -7.77 31.78
N PHE A 65 -13.21 -6.54 31.40
CA PHE A 65 -13.06 -6.18 30.00
C PHE A 65 -11.82 -6.84 29.37
N ARG A 66 -10.70 -6.90 30.08
CA ARG A 66 -9.51 -7.65 29.60
C ARG A 66 -9.81 -9.14 29.37
N ALA A 67 -10.55 -9.76 30.28
CA ALA A 67 -11.00 -11.14 30.11
C ALA A 67 -11.93 -11.31 28.90
N SER A 68 -12.83 -10.36 28.64
CA SER A 68 -13.69 -10.37 27.44
C SER A 68 -12.86 -10.25 26.16
N LEU A 69 -11.82 -9.41 26.14
CA LEU A 69 -10.90 -9.27 25.02
C LEU A 69 -10.11 -10.56 24.78
N GLU A 70 -9.56 -11.18 25.82
CA GLU A 70 -8.78 -12.41 25.74
C GLU A 70 -9.62 -13.60 25.24
N ASN A 71 -10.90 -13.65 25.60
CA ASN A 71 -11.83 -14.65 25.10
C ASN A 71 -12.22 -14.44 23.63
N ALA A 72 -12.20 -13.19 23.15
CA ALA A 72 -12.63 -12.85 21.79
C ALA A 72 -11.47 -12.80 20.79
N PHE A 73 -10.29 -12.36 21.23
CA PHE A 73 -9.17 -12.00 20.35
C PHE A 73 -7.84 -12.61 20.77
N SER A 74 -7.00 -12.84 19.77
CA SER A 74 -5.55 -12.94 19.90
C SER A 74 -4.87 -11.63 19.50
N LEU A 75 -3.70 -11.35 20.09
CA LEU A 75 -2.81 -10.23 19.71
C LEU A 75 -1.63 -10.73 18.87
N ASP A 76 -1.95 -11.51 17.84
CA ASP A 76 -0.93 -12.11 16.99
C ASP A 76 -0.12 -11.02 16.27
N GLU A 77 1.20 -11.17 16.25
CA GLU A 77 2.08 -10.41 15.38
C GLU A 77 2.48 -11.25 14.17
N PRO A 78 2.62 -10.63 13.00
CA PRO A 78 3.07 -11.37 11.83
C PRO A 78 4.50 -11.87 12.03
N VAL A 79 4.77 -13.11 11.61
CA VAL A 79 6.10 -13.70 11.65
C VAL A 79 6.89 -13.30 10.41
N VAL A 80 8.12 -12.83 10.56
CA VAL A 80 9.01 -12.59 9.43
C VAL A 80 9.50 -13.95 8.90
N ALA A 81 8.80 -14.48 7.89
CA ALA A 81 9.12 -15.76 7.27
C ALA A 81 10.39 -15.69 6.40
N ASN A 82 10.64 -14.54 5.78
CA ASN A 82 11.86 -14.28 5.02
C ASN A 82 12.19 -12.78 5.01
N LYS A 83 13.49 -12.46 4.95
CA LYS A 83 13.99 -11.09 4.81
C LYS A 83 15.12 -11.06 3.79
N ARG A 84 15.01 -10.17 2.81
CA ARG A 84 16.06 -9.90 1.81
C ARG A 84 16.56 -8.46 1.94
N VAL A 85 17.86 -8.27 1.81
CA VAL A 85 18.51 -6.96 1.95
C VAL A 85 19.21 -6.61 0.64
N SER A 86 18.84 -5.50 0.04
CA SER A 86 19.44 -4.95 -1.17
C SER A 86 20.76 -4.24 -0.87
N LYS A 87 21.62 -4.16 -1.88
CA LYS A 87 22.87 -3.36 -1.83
C LYS A 87 22.60 -1.87 -1.55
N ASP A 88 21.44 -1.37 -1.88
CA ASP A 88 21.03 0.01 -1.63
C ASP A 88 20.41 0.25 -0.24
N GLY A 89 20.41 -0.78 0.62
CA GLY A 89 19.87 -0.75 1.97
C GLY A 89 18.36 -1.01 2.06
N THR A 90 17.67 -1.17 0.93
CA THR A 90 16.25 -1.57 0.91
C THR A 90 16.11 -2.97 1.49
N ARG A 91 15.07 -3.19 2.32
CA ARG A 91 14.75 -4.50 2.89
C ARG A 91 13.35 -4.92 2.44
N LYS A 92 13.23 -6.13 1.94
CA LYS A 92 11.96 -6.78 1.64
C LYS A 92 11.70 -7.85 2.69
N TYR A 93 10.51 -7.82 3.27
CA TYR A 93 10.03 -8.79 4.26
C TYR A 93 8.89 -9.60 3.65
N LEU A 94 8.94 -10.91 3.84
CA LEU A 94 7.83 -11.81 3.64
C LEU A 94 7.25 -12.12 5.02
N LEU A 95 6.04 -11.64 5.27
CA LEU A 95 5.35 -11.76 6.54
C LEU A 95 4.31 -12.86 6.47
N GLN A 96 4.35 -13.79 7.43
CA GLN A 96 3.30 -14.78 7.62
C GLN A 96 2.26 -14.23 8.58
N LEU A 97 1.02 -14.19 8.15
CA LEU A 97 -0.13 -13.75 8.91
C LEU A 97 -0.69 -14.86 9.79
N HIS A 98 -1.60 -14.53 10.72
CA HIS A 98 -2.19 -15.47 11.67
C HIS A 98 -2.89 -16.69 11.02
N ASP A 99 -3.41 -16.53 9.82
CA ASP A 99 -4.10 -17.57 9.03
C ASP A 99 -3.15 -18.36 8.10
N GLY A 100 -1.83 -18.12 8.21
CA GLY A 100 -0.80 -18.76 7.40
C GLY A 100 -0.58 -18.12 6.03
N ASN A 101 -1.42 -17.17 5.60
CA ASN A 101 -1.18 -16.42 4.38
C ASN A 101 0.10 -15.59 4.46
N LEU A 102 0.71 -15.33 3.31
CA LEU A 102 1.95 -14.56 3.18
C LEU A 102 1.66 -13.22 2.52
N VAL A 103 2.36 -12.20 2.97
CA VAL A 103 2.31 -10.85 2.37
C VAL A 103 3.69 -10.21 2.37
N GLU A 104 4.01 -9.44 1.34
CA GLU A 104 5.28 -8.73 1.25
C GLU A 104 5.16 -7.25 1.60
N THR A 105 6.17 -6.73 2.27
CA THR A 105 6.36 -5.29 2.54
C THR A 105 7.80 -4.89 2.31
N VAL A 106 8.04 -3.61 1.96
CA VAL A 106 9.39 -3.13 1.62
C VAL A 106 9.73 -1.87 2.41
N ALA A 107 10.84 -1.92 3.14
CA ALA A 107 11.42 -0.77 3.82
C ALA A 107 12.51 -0.12 2.95
N ILE A 108 12.35 1.16 2.65
CA ILE A 108 13.19 1.92 1.70
C ILE A 108 13.84 3.08 2.44
N PRO A 109 15.10 2.96 2.88
CA PRO A 109 15.84 4.06 3.50
C PRO A 109 16.22 5.11 2.47
N SER A 110 16.34 6.38 2.90
CA SER A 110 16.78 7.46 2.01
C SER A 110 18.24 7.29 1.59
N SER A 111 18.53 7.51 0.31
CA SER A 111 19.90 7.52 -0.21
C SER A 111 20.68 8.84 0.07
N LYS A 112 20.00 9.88 0.56
CA LYS A 112 20.56 11.24 0.70
C LYS A 112 20.96 11.59 2.15
N GLY A 113 21.38 10.62 2.97
CA GLY A 113 21.89 10.87 4.33
C GLY A 113 20.87 11.53 5.28
N LYS A 114 19.56 11.53 4.96
CA LYS A 114 18.49 11.98 5.83
C LYS A 114 17.91 10.77 6.56
N ASP A 115 17.64 10.89 7.85
CA ASP A 115 16.92 9.91 8.66
C ASP A 115 15.47 9.79 8.17
N ARG A 116 15.30 9.24 6.97
CA ARG A 116 14.00 9.05 6.32
C ARG A 116 13.84 7.60 5.90
N LEU A 117 12.84 6.96 6.45
CA LEU A 117 12.42 5.61 6.11
C LEU A 117 11.02 5.66 5.48
N THR A 118 10.89 5.11 4.26
CA THR A 118 9.60 4.90 3.60
C THR A 118 9.27 3.42 3.65
N VAL A 119 8.03 3.07 4.02
CA VAL A 119 7.55 1.69 3.95
C VAL A 119 6.48 1.59 2.88
N CYS A 120 6.71 0.68 1.92
CA CYS A 120 5.73 0.25 0.94
C CYS A 120 5.00 -0.95 1.51
N PHE A 121 3.70 -0.81 1.78
CA PHE A 121 2.89 -1.84 2.41
C PHE A 121 1.78 -2.35 1.49
N SER A 122 1.37 -3.58 1.74
CA SER A 122 0.33 -4.30 1.02
C SER A 122 -1.03 -4.10 1.68
N THR A 123 -2.11 -4.17 0.89
CA THR A 123 -3.50 -4.00 1.34
C THR A 123 -4.34 -5.26 1.15
N GLN A 124 -3.84 -6.22 0.39
CA GLN A 124 -4.48 -7.51 0.12
C GLN A 124 -3.43 -8.62 0.09
N VAL A 125 -3.85 -9.84 0.33
CA VAL A 125 -3.08 -11.03 -0.01
C VAL A 125 -3.34 -11.31 -1.49
N GLY A 126 -2.31 -11.09 -2.33
CA GLY A 126 -2.47 -11.06 -3.77
C GLY A 126 -3.17 -9.80 -4.29
N CYS A 127 -3.68 -9.80 -5.52
CA CYS A 127 -4.35 -8.65 -6.13
C CYS A 127 -5.36 -9.07 -7.19
N ALA A 128 -6.58 -8.49 -7.14
CA ALA A 128 -7.63 -8.79 -8.09
C ALA A 128 -7.48 -8.05 -9.45
N MET A 129 -6.55 -7.10 -9.56
CA MET A 129 -6.47 -6.20 -10.73
C MET A 129 -5.84 -6.84 -11.96
N ALA A 130 -5.07 -7.92 -11.80
CA ALA A 130 -4.46 -8.69 -12.89
C ALA A 130 -3.67 -7.83 -13.91
N CYS A 131 -2.94 -6.81 -13.43
CA CYS A 131 -2.11 -5.96 -14.29
C CYS A 131 -1.01 -6.79 -14.96
N ALA A 132 -0.89 -6.70 -16.29
CA ALA A 132 -0.02 -7.55 -17.09
C ALA A 132 1.50 -7.40 -16.79
N PHE A 133 1.89 -6.28 -16.19
CA PHE A 133 3.27 -5.96 -15.83
C PHE A 133 3.61 -6.29 -14.36
N CYS A 134 2.66 -6.79 -13.56
CA CYS A 134 2.81 -6.92 -12.12
C CYS A 134 2.80 -8.40 -11.68
N ALA A 135 3.85 -8.83 -10.98
CA ALA A 135 3.95 -10.19 -10.47
C ALA A 135 2.78 -10.56 -9.55
N THR A 136 2.39 -9.66 -8.64
CA THR A 136 1.21 -9.86 -7.76
C THR A 136 -0.09 -10.05 -8.54
N GLY A 137 -0.23 -9.34 -9.67
CA GLY A 137 -1.43 -9.47 -10.51
C GLY A 137 -1.57 -10.86 -11.15
N HIS A 138 -0.47 -11.57 -11.34
CA HIS A 138 -0.46 -12.93 -11.88
C HIS A 138 -0.78 -13.99 -10.82
N GLU A 139 -0.57 -13.71 -9.53
CA GLU A 139 -0.86 -14.63 -8.42
C GLU A 139 -2.36 -14.68 -8.07
N GLY A 140 -3.13 -13.70 -8.51
CA GLY A 140 -4.55 -13.60 -8.18
C GLY A 140 -4.79 -12.99 -6.80
N PHE A 141 -6.06 -13.07 -6.34
CA PHE A 141 -6.54 -12.49 -5.09
C PHE A 141 -6.99 -13.58 -4.13
N THR A 142 -6.55 -13.51 -2.89
CA THR A 142 -6.98 -14.41 -1.81
C THR A 142 -7.97 -13.72 -0.87
N ARG A 143 -7.56 -12.64 -0.20
CA ARG A 143 -8.40 -11.86 0.71
C ARG A 143 -7.90 -10.44 0.94
N ASN A 144 -8.76 -9.63 1.48
CA ASN A 144 -8.40 -8.32 2.01
C ASN A 144 -7.58 -8.47 3.30
N LEU A 145 -6.64 -7.56 3.53
CA LEU A 145 -5.97 -7.41 4.82
C LEU A 145 -6.84 -6.61 5.78
N GLY A 146 -6.80 -6.97 7.05
CA GLY A 146 -7.38 -6.18 8.12
C GLY A 146 -6.56 -4.91 8.39
N MET A 147 -7.17 -3.95 9.10
CA MET A 147 -6.54 -2.70 9.51
C MET A 147 -5.19 -2.94 10.21
N GLY A 148 -5.18 -3.82 11.20
CA GLY A 148 -3.99 -4.09 12.00
C GLY A 148 -2.91 -4.82 11.22
N GLU A 149 -3.26 -5.74 10.33
CA GLU A 149 -2.30 -6.43 9.46
C GLU A 149 -1.56 -5.45 8.52
N MET A 150 -2.22 -4.37 8.10
CA MET A 150 -1.56 -3.29 7.35
C MET A 150 -0.62 -2.47 8.24
N VAL A 151 -1.04 -2.11 9.45
CA VAL A 151 -0.23 -1.34 10.40
C VAL A 151 1.00 -2.14 10.85
N ASP A 152 0.87 -3.43 11.09
CA ASP A 152 1.96 -4.29 11.54
C ASP A 152 3.11 -4.38 10.54
N GLN A 153 2.84 -4.32 9.23
CA GLN A 153 3.88 -4.25 8.20
C GLN A 153 4.82 -3.06 8.42
N ILE A 154 4.26 -1.92 8.83
CA ILE A 154 5.01 -0.70 9.09
C ILE A 154 5.81 -0.83 10.40
N LEU A 155 5.20 -1.40 11.42
CA LEU A 155 5.82 -1.56 12.74
C LEU A 155 6.97 -2.58 12.70
N VAL A 156 6.81 -3.70 12.00
CA VAL A 156 7.88 -4.70 11.78
C VAL A 156 9.05 -4.07 11.04
N ALA A 157 8.77 -3.32 9.96
CA ALA A 157 9.82 -2.65 9.20
C ALA A 157 10.57 -1.59 10.05
N GLN A 158 9.84 -0.83 10.87
CA GLN A 158 10.40 0.17 11.79
C GLN A 158 11.34 -0.47 12.82
N GLU A 159 10.90 -1.56 13.41
CA GLU A 159 11.66 -2.29 14.43
C GLU A 159 12.96 -2.88 13.86
N ASP A 160 12.86 -3.63 12.74
CA ASP A 160 14.03 -4.24 12.10
C ASP A 160 15.03 -3.20 11.58
N MET A 161 14.54 -2.07 11.05
CA MET A 161 15.41 -0.98 10.57
C MET A 161 16.04 -0.17 11.71
N GLY A 162 15.50 -0.23 12.93
CA GLY A 162 15.92 0.63 14.05
C GLY A 162 15.69 2.13 13.76
N MET A 163 14.79 2.45 12.85
CA MET A 163 14.53 3.82 12.38
C MET A 163 13.04 4.11 12.39
N ARG A 164 12.65 5.30 12.86
CA ARG A 164 11.26 5.72 12.77
C ARG A 164 10.79 5.84 11.32
N VAL A 165 9.66 5.23 11.00
CA VAL A 165 9.03 5.37 9.68
C VAL A 165 8.51 6.79 9.52
N SER A 166 8.96 7.45 8.47
CA SER A 166 8.59 8.84 8.16
C SER A 166 7.54 8.96 7.05
N ASN A 167 7.48 7.99 6.17
CA ASN A 167 6.57 7.95 5.03
C ASN A 167 6.04 6.54 4.82
N VAL A 168 4.80 6.42 4.34
CA VAL A 168 4.22 5.15 3.93
C VAL A 168 3.53 5.29 2.59
N VAL A 169 3.58 4.23 1.80
CA VAL A 169 2.91 4.16 0.50
C VAL A 169 2.16 2.84 0.38
N ALA A 170 0.85 2.91 0.16
CA ALA A 170 0.01 1.75 -0.17
C ALA A 170 0.22 1.41 -1.66
N MET A 171 1.37 0.82 -1.97
CA MET A 171 1.81 0.47 -3.32
C MET A 171 2.40 -0.95 -3.36
N GLY A 172 2.18 -1.74 -2.31
CA GLY A 172 2.51 -3.16 -2.27
C GLY A 172 1.48 -4.01 -3.00
N GLN A 173 1.18 -5.18 -2.46
CA GLN A 173 0.17 -6.08 -3.03
C GLN A 173 -1.24 -5.55 -2.77
N GLY A 174 -2.11 -5.62 -3.81
CA GLY A 174 -3.53 -5.29 -3.69
C GLY A 174 -3.91 -3.91 -4.25
N GLU A 175 -5.22 -3.74 -4.41
CA GLU A 175 -5.86 -2.46 -4.76
C GLU A 175 -6.51 -1.88 -3.49
N PRO A 176 -5.97 -0.77 -2.96
CA PRO A 176 -6.44 -0.20 -1.69
C PRO A 176 -7.94 0.13 -1.69
N PHE A 177 -8.46 0.58 -2.82
CA PHE A 177 -9.87 1.00 -2.90
C PHE A 177 -10.85 -0.17 -3.06
N LEU A 178 -10.37 -1.38 -3.32
CA LEU A 178 -11.18 -2.60 -3.17
C LEU A 178 -11.20 -3.11 -1.71
N ASN A 179 -10.30 -2.62 -0.87
CA ASN A 179 -10.27 -2.84 0.58
C ASN A 179 -10.42 -1.51 1.34
N TYR A 180 -11.35 -0.66 0.90
CA TYR A 180 -11.40 0.74 1.28
C TYR A 180 -11.44 0.96 2.79
N GLN A 181 -12.41 0.37 3.50
CA GLN A 181 -12.62 0.67 4.92
C GLN A 181 -11.41 0.27 5.78
N ASN A 182 -10.89 -0.95 5.62
CA ASN A 182 -9.69 -1.37 6.36
C ASN A 182 -8.48 -0.51 6.03
N THR A 183 -8.34 -0.11 4.74
CA THR A 183 -7.24 0.77 4.32
C THR A 183 -7.34 2.12 5.02
N ILE A 184 -8.49 2.79 4.96
CA ILE A 184 -8.68 4.11 5.60
C ILE A 184 -8.47 4.02 7.11
N ASP A 185 -9.00 3.01 7.76
CA ASP A 185 -8.82 2.81 9.20
C ASP A 185 -7.33 2.59 9.56
N ALA A 186 -6.59 1.84 8.73
CA ALA A 186 -5.13 1.73 8.88
C ALA A 186 -4.43 3.08 8.73
N LEU A 187 -4.83 3.90 7.73
CA LEU A 187 -4.27 5.25 7.57
C LEU A 187 -4.58 6.15 8.77
N HIS A 188 -5.76 6.03 9.37
CA HIS A 188 -6.11 6.76 10.59
C HIS A 188 -5.20 6.38 11.76
N VAL A 189 -4.96 5.07 11.97
CA VAL A 189 -4.02 4.59 13.00
C VAL A 189 -2.61 5.09 12.74
N LEU A 190 -2.14 5.02 11.49
CA LEU A 190 -0.81 5.48 11.09
C LEU A 190 -0.64 7.00 11.26
N ASN A 191 -1.69 7.78 10.99
CA ASN A 191 -1.65 9.24 11.11
C ASN A 191 -1.83 9.76 12.54
N HIS A 192 -2.57 9.03 13.39
CA HIS A 192 -2.92 9.49 14.71
C HIS A 192 -1.69 9.70 15.60
N LYS A 193 -1.53 10.91 16.17
CA LYS A 193 -0.32 11.36 16.88
C LYS A 193 0.03 10.49 18.09
N GLN A 194 -0.97 9.95 18.79
CA GLN A 194 -0.79 9.11 19.97
C GLN A 194 -0.55 7.63 19.63
N LEU A 195 -0.67 7.24 18.36
CA LEU A 195 -0.44 5.88 17.89
C LEU A 195 0.89 5.79 17.15
N VAL A 196 0.89 5.90 15.80
CA VAL A 196 2.13 5.82 15.01
C VAL A 196 2.67 7.21 14.66
N GLY A 197 1.80 8.18 14.38
CA GLY A 197 2.14 9.59 14.25
C GLY A 197 2.81 9.98 12.94
N ILE A 198 2.47 9.35 11.82
CA ILE A 198 2.95 9.72 10.48
C ILE A 198 2.08 10.86 9.95
N GLY A 199 2.68 11.97 9.53
CA GLY A 199 1.93 13.11 9.00
C GLY A 199 1.13 12.75 7.74
N ALA A 200 -0.13 13.22 7.62
CA ALA A 200 -1.03 12.84 6.53
C ALA A 200 -0.43 13.01 5.12
N ARG A 201 0.26 14.13 4.85
CA ARG A 201 0.96 14.37 3.56
C ARG A 201 2.11 13.40 3.26
N ARG A 202 2.50 12.57 4.20
CA ARG A 202 3.53 11.54 4.07
C ARG A 202 2.95 10.15 3.90
N ILE A 203 1.63 10.07 3.77
CA ILE A 203 0.87 8.85 3.51
C ILE A 203 0.32 8.95 2.08
N THR A 204 0.75 8.03 1.23
CA THR A 204 0.30 7.97 -0.17
C THR A 204 -0.52 6.71 -0.39
N VAL A 205 -1.68 6.86 -0.99
CA VAL A 205 -2.52 5.75 -1.46
C VAL A 205 -2.49 5.74 -2.97
N SER A 206 -2.10 4.60 -3.54
CA SER A 206 -2.08 4.39 -4.98
C SER A 206 -3.23 3.47 -5.39
N THR A 207 -3.99 3.88 -6.38
CA THR A 207 -5.09 3.10 -6.95
C THR A 207 -4.89 2.90 -8.44
N CYS A 208 -5.38 1.79 -8.95
CA CYS A 208 -5.52 1.57 -10.38
C CYS A 208 -6.55 2.51 -11.04
N GLY A 209 -7.26 3.32 -10.26
CA GLY A 209 -8.29 4.25 -10.75
C GLY A 209 -9.71 3.75 -10.49
N VAL A 210 -9.94 3.10 -9.36
CA VAL A 210 -11.28 2.66 -8.90
C VAL A 210 -12.09 3.91 -8.54
N ILE A 211 -12.92 4.38 -9.48
CA ILE A 211 -13.64 5.67 -9.39
C ILE A 211 -14.47 5.82 -8.11
N PRO A 212 -15.28 4.82 -7.67
CA PRO A 212 -16.02 4.95 -6.42
C PRO A 212 -15.10 5.15 -5.19
N GLY A 213 -13.92 4.55 -5.22
CA GLY A 213 -12.91 4.73 -4.17
C GLY A 213 -12.32 6.14 -4.18
N ILE A 214 -12.02 6.70 -5.36
CA ILE A 214 -11.53 8.08 -5.51
C ILE A 214 -12.56 9.08 -4.96
N ALA A 215 -13.84 8.91 -5.31
CA ALA A 215 -14.92 9.77 -4.82
C ALA A 215 -15.05 9.74 -3.28
N ARG A 216 -14.99 8.55 -2.66
CA ARG A 216 -14.98 8.40 -1.20
C ARG A 216 -13.73 9.02 -0.58
N PHE A 217 -12.56 8.85 -1.22
CA PHE A 217 -11.29 9.39 -0.72
C PHE A 217 -11.24 10.92 -0.74
N ALA A 218 -12.01 11.55 -1.61
CA ALA A 218 -12.18 13.00 -1.63
C ALA A 218 -12.93 13.54 -0.40
N GLU A 219 -13.74 12.72 0.27
CA GLU A 219 -14.48 13.09 1.49
C GLU A 219 -13.66 12.89 2.78
N GLU A 220 -12.47 12.26 2.69
CA GLU A 220 -11.65 12.04 3.87
C GLU A 220 -11.11 13.35 4.45
N PRO A 221 -11.19 13.56 5.79
CA PRO A 221 -10.84 14.84 6.41
C PRO A 221 -9.32 15.09 6.46
N TYR A 222 -8.51 14.14 6.01
CA TYR A 222 -7.06 14.20 6.06
C TYR A 222 -6.43 14.47 4.71
N GLN A 223 -5.28 15.14 4.72
CA GLN A 223 -4.52 15.44 3.50
C GLN A 223 -3.61 14.29 3.06
N TYR A 224 -4.19 13.09 2.90
CA TYR A 224 -3.46 11.97 2.28
C TYR A 224 -3.17 12.25 0.80
N THR A 225 -2.08 11.71 0.28
CA THR A 225 -1.72 11.88 -1.13
C THR A 225 -2.39 10.78 -1.98
N LEU A 226 -3.10 11.19 -3.03
CA LEU A 226 -3.64 10.27 -4.03
C LEU A 226 -2.62 10.07 -5.15
N ALA A 227 -2.27 8.82 -5.43
CA ALA A 227 -1.56 8.40 -6.63
C ALA A 227 -2.48 7.52 -7.49
N VAL A 228 -2.39 7.69 -8.81
CA VAL A 228 -3.16 6.88 -9.77
C VAL A 228 -2.18 6.17 -10.70
N SER A 229 -2.24 4.85 -10.69
CA SER A 229 -1.55 4.00 -11.65
C SER A 229 -2.21 4.16 -13.02
N LEU A 230 -1.69 5.11 -13.81
CA LEU A 230 -2.25 5.44 -15.13
C LEU A 230 -1.71 4.50 -16.22
N HIS A 231 -0.40 4.41 -16.34
CA HIS A 231 0.41 3.57 -17.22
C HIS A 231 0.11 3.67 -18.72
N SER A 232 -1.04 4.19 -19.12
CA SER A 232 -1.35 4.67 -20.48
C SER A 232 -2.51 5.66 -20.44
N ALA A 233 -2.44 6.70 -21.25
CA ALA A 233 -3.52 7.64 -21.53
C ALA A 233 -4.28 7.31 -22.82
N LEU A 234 -3.94 6.20 -23.48
CA LEU A 234 -4.69 5.59 -24.57
C LEU A 234 -5.49 4.41 -24.03
N GLN A 235 -6.82 4.44 -24.18
CA GLN A 235 -7.73 3.46 -23.59
C GLN A 235 -7.37 2.03 -23.97
N GLU A 236 -7.16 1.77 -25.26
CA GLU A 236 -6.85 0.45 -25.80
C GLU A 236 -5.58 -0.15 -25.17
N LYS A 237 -4.52 0.64 -25.02
CA LYS A 237 -3.28 0.20 -24.39
C LYS A 237 -3.46 -0.02 -22.89
N ARG A 238 -4.22 0.86 -22.22
CA ARG A 238 -4.52 0.72 -20.81
C ARG A 238 -5.32 -0.54 -20.53
N ASP A 239 -6.26 -0.89 -21.39
CA ASP A 239 -7.08 -2.09 -21.29
C ASP A 239 -6.24 -3.38 -21.40
N VAL A 240 -5.19 -3.36 -22.19
CA VAL A 240 -4.21 -4.47 -22.30
C VAL A 240 -3.33 -4.55 -21.04
N LEU A 241 -2.80 -3.41 -20.58
CA LEU A 241 -1.91 -3.36 -19.43
C LEU A 241 -2.64 -3.61 -18.11
N MET A 242 -3.90 -3.18 -18.01
CA MET A 242 -4.71 -3.20 -16.80
C MET A 242 -6.15 -3.68 -17.09
N PRO A 243 -6.35 -4.96 -17.42
CA PRO A 243 -7.60 -5.47 -17.99
C PRO A 243 -8.84 -5.26 -17.12
N LYS A 244 -8.70 -5.24 -15.79
CA LYS A 244 -9.82 -4.98 -14.89
C LYS A 244 -10.27 -3.50 -14.88
N MET A 245 -9.46 -2.60 -15.43
CA MET A 245 -9.78 -1.17 -15.50
C MET A 245 -10.65 -0.77 -16.69
N GLN A 246 -11.01 -1.71 -17.56
CA GLN A 246 -12.07 -1.51 -18.58
C GLN A 246 -13.40 -1.07 -17.94
N ALA A 247 -13.64 -1.47 -16.68
CA ALA A 247 -14.81 -1.03 -15.91
C ALA A 247 -14.82 0.49 -15.61
N TYR A 248 -13.67 1.16 -15.71
CA TYR A 248 -13.50 2.59 -15.43
C TYR A 248 -12.73 3.27 -16.56
N PRO A 249 -13.41 3.66 -17.66
CA PRO A 249 -12.80 4.30 -18.82
C PRO A 249 -12.03 5.58 -18.46
N LEU A 250 -10.97 5.89 -19.22
CA LEU A 250 -10.11 7.05 -18.98
C LEU A 250 -10.88 8.37 -18.94
N SER A 251 -11.94 8.53 -19.76
CA SER A 251 -12.80 9.72 -19.74
C SER A 251 -13.52 9.91 -18.40
N GLN A 252 -14.06 8.82 -17.85
CA GLN A 252 -14.72 8.84 -16.53
C GLN A 252 -13.70 9.02 -15.39
N LEU A 253 -12.53 8.38 -15.50
CA LEU A 253 -11.45 8.57 -14.54
C LEU A 253 -11.02 10.05 -14.50
N ARG A 254 -10.83 10.66 -15.67
CA ARG A 254 -10.45 12.08 -15.78
C ARG A 254 -11.49 12.99 -15.15
N SER A 255 -12.80 12.76 -15.39
CA SER A 255 -13.87 13.50 -14.75
C SER A 255 -13.83 13.35 -13.22
N ALA A 256 -13.70 12.11 -12.71
CA ALA A 256 -13.63 11.87 -11.27
C ALA A 256 -12.41 12.53 -10.61
N LEU A 257 -11.32 12.72 -11.35
CA LEU A 257 -10.13 13.44 -10.86
C LEU A 257 -10.36 14.95 -10.81
N PHE A 258 -11.12 15.54 -11.74
CA PHE A 258 -11.56 16.93 -11.61
C PHE A 258 -12.42 17.13 -10.38
N ASP A 259 -13.42 16.26 -10.16
CA ASP A 259 -14.27 16.30 -8.96
C ASP A 259 -13.44 16.16 -7.67
N TYR A 260 -12.43 15.28 -7.68
CA TYR A 260 -11.49 15.11 -6.56
C TYR A 260 -10.68 16.39 -6.30
N LEU A 261 -10.16 17.03 -7.35
CA LEU A 261 -9.37 18.26 -7.24
C LEU A 261 -10.22 19.43 -6.74
N GLU A 262 -11.44 19.59 -7.26
CA GLU A 262 -12.39 20.61 -6.82
C GLU A 262 -12.72 20.52 -5.32
N LYS A 263 -12.92 19.28 -4.82
CA LYS A 263 -13.23 19.05 -3.40
C LYS A 263 -12.03 19.21 -2.48
N THR A 264 -10.85 18.81 -2.92
CA THR A 264 -9.71 18.64 -2.01
C THR A 264 -8.61 19.67 -2.16
N ASP A 265 -8.55 20.37 -3.30
CA ASP A 265 -7.44 21.26 -3.70
C ASP A 265 -6.06 20.57 -3.55
N ARG A 266 -6.01 19.23 -3.76
CA ARG A 266 -4.80 18.41 -3.56
C ARG A 266 -4.33 17.82 -4.87
N ARG A 267 -3.07 18.05 -5.20
CA ARG A 267 -2.39 17.49 -6.36
C ARG A 267 -2.50 15.97 -6.42
N VAL A 268 -2.89 15.43 -7.59
CA VAL A 268 -2.86 14.01 -7.90
C VAL A 268 -1.49 13.64 -8.48
N THR A 269 -0.98 12.45 -8.16
CA THR A 269 0.23 11.91 -8.77
C THR A 269 -0.15 10.79 -9.74
N PHE A 270 0.33 10.87 -10.98
CA PHE A 270 0.21 9.77 -11.94
C PHE A 270 1.48 8.92 -11.93
N GLU A 271 1.32 7.64 -11.66
CA GLU A 271 2.39 6.65 -11.83
C GLU A 271 2.31 6.10 -13.25
N TYR A 272 3.38 6.28 -14.03
CA TYR A 272 3.43 5.89 -15.44
C TYR A 272 4.67 5.02 -15.71
N LEU A 273 4.47 3.72 -15.83
CA LEU A 273 5.50 2.78 -16.31
C LEU A 273 5.79 3.06 -17.78
N LEU A 274 7.04 3.36 -18.11
CA LEU A 274 7.46 3.60 -19.48
C LEU A 274 8.05 2.31 -20.06
N ILE A 275 7.26 1.63 -20.88
CA ILE A 275 7.53 0.28 -21.40
C ILE A 275 7.92 0.39 -22.87
N LYS A 276 9.12 -0.10 -23.22
CA LYS A 276 9.69 -0.06 -24.58
C LYS A 276 8.76 -0.70 -25.61
N GLY A 277 8.42 0.06 -26.65
CA GLY A 277 7.60 -0.40 -27.78
C GLY A 277 6.13 -0.67 -27.44
N VAL A 278 5.67 -0.29 -26.24
CA VAL A 278 4.27 -0.48 -25.82
C VAL A 278 3.59 0.88 -25.62
N ASN A 279 4.12 1.69 -24.71
CA ASN A 279 3.52 2.96 -24.32
C ASN A 279 4.55 4.12 -24.25
N ASP A 280 5.65 4.01 -25.00
CA ASP A 280 6.77 4.96 -24.99
C ASP A 280 6.91 5.78 -26.30
N GLY A 281 5.89 5.71 -27.18
CA GLY A 281 5.84 6.41 -28.45
C GLY A 281 5.37 7.86 -28.35
N ASP A 282 5.43 8.59 -29.48
CA ASP A 282 5.00 10.01 -29.55
C ASP A 282 3.49 10.18 -29.37
N GLU A 283 2.70 9.20 -29.80
CA GLU A 283 1.26 9.20 -29.60
C GLU A 283 0.92 9.06 -28.13
N ASP A 284 1.63 8.18 -27.40
CA ASP A 284 1.47 7.96 -25.95
C ASP A 284 1.80 9.23 -25.17
N LEU A 285 2.88 9.91 -25.55
CA LEU A 285 3.29 11.18 -24.92
C LEU A 285 2.24 12.26 -25.13
N ARG A 286 1.75 12.44 -26.36
CA ARG A 286 0.67 13.42 -26.64
C ARG A 286 -0.61 13.09 -25.88
N ALA A 287 -0.99 11.82 -25.83
CA ALA A 287 -2.16 11.38 -25.05
C ALA A 287 -2.01 11.67 -23.56
N LEU A 288 -0.81 11.43 -22.99
CA LEU A 288 -0.53 11.77 -21.59
C LEU A 288 -0.60 13.27 -21.34
N GLN A 289 -0.03 14.11 -22.22
CA GLN A 289 -0.11 15.56 -22.11
C GLN A 289 -1.55 16.04 -22.13
N GLN A 290 -2.37 15.51 -23.05
CA GLN A 290 -3.81 15.84 -23.15
C GLN A 290 -4.59 15.35 -21.91
N PHE A 291 -4.25 14.19 -21.38
CA PHE A 291 -4.89 13.68 -20.16
C PHE A 291 -4.60 14.55 -18.94
N CYS A 292 -3.37 15.05 -18.82
CA CYS A 292 -2.93 15.93 -17.74
C CYS A 292 -3.44 17.39 -17.87
N ASP A 293 -3.85 17.80 -19.07
CA ASP A 293 -4.25 19.20 -19.31
C ASP A 293 -5.39 19.64 -18.39
N GLY A 294 -5.19 20.79 -17.73
CA GLY A 294 -6.11 21.34 -16.74
C GLY A 294 -6.17 20.60 -15.39
N LEU A 295 -5.44 19.49 -15.19
CA LEU A 295 -5.37 18.79 -13.91
C LEU A 295 -4.18 19.30 -13.08
N LEU A 296 -4.40 19.62 -11.81
CA LEU A 296 -3.32 19.83 -10.85
C LEU A 296 -2.66 18.48 -10.55
N CYS A 297 -1.63 18.12 -11.30
CA CYS A 297 -1.03 16.80 -11.24
C CYS A 297 0.51 16.81 -11.24
N HIS A 298 1.08 15.66 -10.95
CA HIS A 298 2.50 15.35 -11.09
C HIS A 298 2.64 13.97 -11.73
N VAL A 299 3.54 13.80 -12.68
CA VAL A 299 3.79 12.52 -13.34
C VAL A 299 5.09 11.91 -12.80
N ASN A 300 4.99 10.72 -12.22
CA ASN A 300 6.15 9.87 -11.94
C ASN A 300 6.36 8.91 -13.11
N LEU A 301 7.40 9.13 -13.90
CA LEU A 301 7.87 8.14 -14.86
C LEU A 301 8.64 7.05 -14.12
N LEU A 302 8.28 5.81 -14.37
CA LEU A 302 8.84 4.62 -13.73
C LEU A 302 9.49 3.74 -14.79
N PRO A 303 10.72 3.25 -14.59
CA PRO A 303 11.20 2.14 -15.40
C PRO A 303 10.41 0.88 -15.03
N VAL A 304 10.10 0.06 -16.03
CA VAL A 304 9.58 -1.28 -15.75
C VAL A 304 10.70 -2.13 -15.15
N ASN A 305 10.40 -2.81 -14.05
CA ASN A 305 11.33 -3.74 -13.43
C ASN A 305 11.16 -5.14 -14.04
N ALA A 306 12.25 -5.90 -14.11
CA ALA A 306 12.20 -7.26 -14.62
C ALA A 306 11.31 -8.13 -13.71
N VAL A 307 10.33 -8.77 -14.30
CA VAL A 307 9.47 -9.79 -13.66
C VAL A 307 9.65 -11.08 -14.45
N GLU A 308 9.84 -12.18 -13.73
CA GLU A 308 10.04 -13.50 -14.35
C GLU A 308 8.87 -13.84 -15.29
N GLY A 309 9.16 -14.20 -16.52
CA GLY A 309 8.15 -14.52 -17.54
C GLY A 309 7.47 -13.30 -18.20
N SER A 310 7.78 -12.07 -17.79
CA SER A 310 7.23 -10.86 -18.41
C SER A 310 8.01 -10.46 -19.67
N PRO A 311 7.34 -10.14 -20.77
CA PRO A 311 8.00 -9.66 -21.99
C PRO A 311 8.41 -8.19 -21.92
N TYR A 312 7.99 -7.46 -20.91
CA TYR A 312 8.14 -6.01 -20.84
C TYR A 312 9.57 -5.60 -20.49
N GLN A 313 10.07 -4.61 -21.22
CA GLN A 313 11.41 -4.04 -21.06
C GLN A 313 11.31 -2.53 -20.78
N PRO A 314 12.23 -1.95 -20.01
CA PRO A 314 12.26 -0.52 -19.76
C PRO A 314 12.54 0.25 -21.06
N ALA A 315 11.95 1.43 -21.20
CA ALA A 315 12.26 2.36 -22.28
C ALA A 315 13.73 2.81 -22.21
N ALA A 316 14.29 3.19 -23.36
CA ALA A 316 15.66 3.71 -23.42
C ALA A 316 15.78 5.04 -22.66
N HIS A 317 16.96 5.30 -22.06
CA HIS A 317 17.22 6.52 -21.28
C HIS A 317 16.92 7.80 -22.08
N LYS A 318 17.32 7.85 -23.35
CA LYS A 318 16.99 8.96 -24.26
C LYS A 318 15.49 9.20 -24.43
N THR A 319 14.68 8.15 -24.43
CA THR A 319 13.21 8.27 -24.47
C THR A 319 12.69 8.89 -23.18
N VAL A 320 13.21 8.46 -22.03
CA VAL A 320 12.83 9.03 -20.73
C VAL A 320 13.18 10.51 -20.64
N GLU A 321 14.40 10.90 -21.05
CA GLU A 321 14.84 12.30 -21.06
C GLU A 321 13.95 13.17 -21.98
N ARG A 322 13.64 12.66 -23.17
CA ARG A 322 12.74 13.33 -24.11
C ARG A 322 11.35 13.53 -23.52
N TRP A 323 10.80 12.51 -22.83
CA TRP A 323 9.48 12.58 -22.19
C TRP A 323 9.47 13.60 -21.05
N LEU A 324 10.49 13.62 -20.21
CA LEU A 324 10.61 14.60 -19.14
C LEU A 324 10.63 16.02 -19.68
N ALA A 325 11.48 16.30 -20.69
CA ALA A 325 11.57 17.61 -21.34
C ALA A 325 10.25 18.02 -22.01
N ALA A 326 9.55 17.10 -22.66
CA ALA A 326 8.29 17.38 -23.32
C ALA A 326 7.13 17.62 -22.35
N LEU A 327 7.09 16.92 -21.21
CA LEU A 327 6.12 17.16 -20.15
C LEU A 327 6.36 18.51 -19.48
N GLU A 328 7.61 18.84 -19.16
CA GLU A 328 7.99 20.15 -18.64
C GLU A 328 7.62 21.30 -19.59
N ALA A 329 7.92 21.14 -20.89
CA ALA A 329 7.54 22.13 -21.90
C ALA A 329 6.01 22.31 -22.02
N ASN A 330 5.24 21.29 -21.65
CA ASN A 330 3.76 21.31 -21.56
C ASN A 330 3.25 21.70 -20.16
N HIS A 331 4.09 22.32 -19.33
CA HIS A 331 3.74 22.72 -17.95
C HIS A 331 3.24 21.59 -17.05
N THR A 332 3.58 20.35 -17.35
CA THR A 332 3.28 19.19 -16.51
C THR A 332 4.52 18.80 -15.69
N GLU A 333 4.45 18.97 -14.36
CA GLU A 333 5.55 18.50 -13.49
C GLU A 333 5.76 16.99 -13.66
N ALA A 334 6.98 16.58 -13.96
CA ALA A 334 7.34 15.18 -14.11
C ALA A 334 8.68 14.84 -13.44
N THR A 335 8.80 13.63 -12.91
CA THR A 335 10.06 13.12 -12.36
C THR A 335 10.28 11.66 -12.76
N LEU A 336 11.55 11.29 -12.97
CA LEU A 336 11.95 9.90 -13.07
C LEU A 336 12.16 9.34 -11.65
N ARG A 337 11.43 8.29 -11.29
CA ARG A 337 11.67 7.55 -10.05
C ARG A 337 12.68 6.44 -10.29
N THR A 338 13.72 6.44 -9.49
CA THR A 338 14.69 5.34 -9.47
C THR A 338 14.11 4.15 -8.73
N SER A 339 14.13 2.96 -9.35
CA SER A 339 13.78 1.71 -8.68
C SER A 339 14.76 1.41 -7.54
N ARG A 340 14.24 1.04 -6.39
CA ARG A 340 14.98 0.63 -5.19
C ARG A 340 14.70 -0.84 -4.90
N GLY A 341 15.72 -1.58 -4.45
CA GLY A 341 15.56 -2.99 -4.10
C GLY A 341 15.24 -3.91 -5.28
N SER A 342 15.54 -3.53 -6.52
CA SER A 342 15.26 -4.36 -7.70
C SER A 342 16.07 -5.67 -7.73
N ASP A 343 17.25 -5.69 -7.11
CA ASP A 343 18.13 -6.85 -6.96
C ASP A 343 17.60 -7.91 -5.99
N ILE A 344 16.63 -7.53 -5.16
CA ILE A 344 15.94 -8.43 -4.21
C ILE A 344 14.46 -8.64 -4.57
N GLU A 345 14.03 -8.27 -5.78
CA GLU A 345 12.63 -8.30 -6.22
C GLU A 345 11.71 -7.48 -5.30
N GLY A 346 12.21 -6.36 -4.77
CA GLY A 346 11.50 -5.45 -3.87
C GLY A 346 10.99 -4.18 -4.53
N ALA A 347 11.20 -4.00 -5.84
CA ALA A 347 10.75 -2.82 -6.57
C ALA A 347 9.28 -2.95 -7.04
N CYS A 348 8.70 -1.84 -7.51
CA CYS A 348 7.31 -1.81 -7.98
C CYS A 348 7.04 -2.90 -9.04
N GLY A 349 5.94 -3.61 -8.88
CA GLY A 349 5.50 -4.70 -9.76
C GLY A 349 6.19 -6.05 -9.53
N GLN A 350 7.19 -6.15 -8.63
CA GLN A 350 7.97 -7.37 -8.42
C GLN A 350 7.50 -8.23 -7.24
N LEU A 351 6.62 -7.71 -6.38
CA LEU A 351 6.18 -8.42 -5.18
C LEU A 351 5.38 -9.68 -5.56
N LYS A 352 5.81 -10.80 -5.03
CA LYS A 352 5.14 -12.11 -5.13
C LYS A 352 5.47 -12.90 -3.87
N ASN A 353 4.49 -13.64 -3.34
CA ASN A 353 4.62 -14.36 -2.07
C ASN A 353 5.52 -15.60 -2.17
N ALA A 354 6.68 -15.49 -2.83
CA ALA A 354 7.59 -16.61 -3.04
C ALA A 354 8.54 -16.79 -1.85
N VAL A 355 8.49 -17.93 -1.23
CA VAL A 355 9.54 -18.44 -0.33
C VAL A 355 10.68 -18.95 -1.20
N ARG A 356 11.69 -18.12 -1.49
CA ARG A 356 12.91 -18.52 -2.19
C ARG A 356 14.15 -18.18 -1.37
#